data_26e3a4a04cd35be29c5586602520855f
#
_entry.id   26e3a4a04cd35be29c5586602520855f
#
_cell.length_a   1.000
_cell.length_b   1.000
_cell.length_c   1.000
_cell.angle_alpha   90.00
_cell.angle_beta   90.00
_cell.angle_gamma   90.00
#
_symmetry.space_group_name_H-M   'P 1'
#
loop_
_entity.id
_entity.type
_entity.pdbx_description
1 polymer ?
#
loop_
_entity_poly.entity_id
_entity_poly.type
_entity_poly.pdbx_seq_one_letter_code
_entity_poly.pdbx_strand_id
1 'polypeptide(L)'
;NISFLDNIELQRPIMDVEHIKKQRTKFLTKDELKKLLSLLDEKYHHVSLLCEFQSLTGLRFGEMVALRIQDYNPSTSEIDINATLTMVGSLKSPAIRVPPKNVHSIRKIKLDERATQIINHFITANKARELWKQNFPSTDYIFITDGGLPYDLRYVNKILKKIGFLKPVSTHTFRHTHISILAEANVPLKAIMERVGHRDETITLRIYSHVTENVQDELKEKLNHVRL
;
A
#
# COMPACT_ATOMS: atom_id res chain seq x y z
N ASN A 1 38.82 -35.26 -6.95
CA ASN A 1 38.51 -34.15 -6.08
C ASN A 1 37.00 -33.92 -6.13
N ILE A 2 36.40 -34.34 -5.07
CA ILE A 2 35.00 -34.66 -4.88
C ILE A 2 34.27 -33.37 -4.53
N SER A 3 33.21 -33.05 -5.27
CA SER A 3 32.34 -31.90 -5.03
C SER A 3 31.52 -32.15 -3.74
N PHE A 4 31.72 -31.28 -2.78
CA PHE A 4 31.02 -31.26 -1.49
C PHE A 4 29.63 -30.60 -1.56
N LEU A 5 29.04 -30.40 -2.77
CA LEU A 5 27.84 -29.61 -2.99
C LEU A 5 26.60 -30.41 -3.39
N ASP A 6 26.68 -31.75 -3.48
CA ASP A 6 25.59 -32.53 -4.05
C ASP A 6 24.50 -33.02 -3.07
N ASN A 7 24.50 -32.57 -1.79
CA ASN A 7 23.51 -33.02 -0.82
C ASN A 7 23.00 -31.94 0.13
N ILE A 8 22.70 -30.74 -0.38
CA ILE A 8 21.89 -29.78 0.37
C ILE A 8 20.45 -29.87 -0.14
N GLU A 9 19.71 -30.84 0.34
CA GLU A 9 18.25 -30.79 0.33
C GLU A 9 17.82 -29.60 1.21
N LEU A 10 17.50 -28.49 0.57
CA LEU A 10 16.78 -27.40 1.21
C LEU A 10 15.40 -27.95 1.62
N GLN A 11 15.29 -28.43 2.84
CA GLN A 11 14.00 -28.74 3.43
C GLN A 11 13.13 -27.47 3.34
N ARG A 12 12.10 -27.52 2.49
CA ARG A 12 11.07 -26.47 2.47
C ARG A 12 10.51 -26.40 3.89
N PRO A 13 10.55 -25.25 4.57
CA PRO A 13 9.99 -25.16 5.91
C PRO A 13 8.52 -25.57 5.82
N ILE A 14 8.16 -26.61 6.58
CA ILE A 14 6.76 -27.01 6.80
C ILE A 14 6.06 -25.75 7.28
N MET A 15 5.07 -25.27 6.53
CA MET A 15 4.31 -24.09 6.92
C MET A 15 3.51 -24.43 8.17
N ASP A 16 4.07 -24.06 9.31
CA ASP A 16 3.44 -24.21 10.61
C ASP A 16 2.17 -23.35 10.70
N VAL A 17 1.15 -23.88 11.37
CA VAL A 17 -0.15 -23.18 11.64
C VAL A 17 0.07 -21.82 12.28
N GLU A 18 1.13 -21.64 13.10
CA GLU A 18 1.53 -20.33 13.64
C GLU A 18 2.01 -19.36 12.55
N HIS A 19 2.69 -19.86 11.51
CA HIS A 19 3.14 -19.05 10.40
C HIS A 19 1.96 -18.54 9.55
N ILE A 20 0.96 -19.38 9.36
CA ILE A 20 -0.31 -19.04 8.68
C ILE A 20 -1.08 -18.01 9.50
N LYS A 21 -1.19 -18.17 10.83
CA LYS A 21 -1.80 -17.19 11.72
C LYS A 21 -1.07 -15.84 11.70
N LYS A 22 0.27 -15.82 11.70
CA LYS A 22 1.08 -14.60 11.56
C LYS A 22 0.91 -13.92 10.20
N GLN A 23 0.53 -14.63 9.16
CA GLN A 23 0.26 -14.03 7.85
C GLN A 23 -1.14 -13.40 7.76
N ARG A 24 -2.16 -14.00 8.39
CA ARG A 24 -3.51 -13.42 8.52
C ARG A 24 -3.53 -12.06 9.21
N THR A 25 -2.50 -11.75 10.02
CA THR A 25 -2.36 -10.44 10.68
C THR A 25 -1.73 -9.36 9.79
N LYS A 26 -1.25 -9.69 8.58
CA LYS A 26 -0.52 -8.76 7.73
C LYS A 26 -1.38 -7.91 6.81
N PHE A 27 -2.63 -8.27 6.60
CA PHE A 27 -3.59 -7.51 5.81
C PHE A 27 -4.95 -7.42 6.53
N LEU A 28 -5.78 -6.51 6.08
CA LEU A 28 -7.12 -6.27 6.61
C LEU A 28 -8.16 -6.85 5.67
N THR A 29 -9.26 -7.36 6.23
CA THR A 29 -10.47 -7.61 5.44
C THR A 29 -11.09 -6.27 5.02
N LYS A 30 -12.03 -6.30 4.07
CA LYS A 30 -12.75 -5.08 3.63
C LYS A 30 -13.47 -4.38 4.79
N ASP A 31 -14.06 -5.14 5.70
CA ASP A 31 -14.76 -4.58 6.86
C ASP A 31 -13.80 -4.03 7.91
N GLU A 32 -12.68 -4.72 8.15
CA GLU A 32 -11.60 -4.23 9.02
C GLU A 32 -11.00 -2.93 8.47
N LEU A 33 -10.78 -2.86 7.15
CA LEU A 33 -10.29 -1.65 6.49
C LEU A 33 -11.29 -0.48 6.67
N LYS A 34 -12.57 -0.70 6.37
CA LYS A 34 -13.62 0.31 6.55
C LYS A 34 -13.67 0.82 8.00
N LYS A 35 -13.66 -0.10 8.97
CA LYS A 35 -13.67 0.25 10.39
C LYS A 35 -12.44 1.06 10.80
N LEU A 36 -11.26 0.68 10.35
CA LEU A 36 -10.02 1.43 10.63
C LEU A 36 -10.04 2.83 10.01
N LEU A 37 -10.47 2.95 8.75
CA LEU A 37 -10.58 4.24 8.06
C LEU A 37 -11.59 5.17 8.76
N SER A 38 -12.73 4.65 9.22
CA SER A 38 -13.71 5.43 10.00
C SER A 38 -13.11 5.94 11.31
N LEU A 39 -12.39 5.10 12.06
CA LEU A 39 -11.72 5.50 13.32
C LEU A 39 -10.62 6.55 13.08
N LEU A 40 -9.90 6.44 11.96
CA LEU A 40 -8.91 7.44 11.57
C LEU A 40 -9.58 8.76 11.20
N ASP A 41 -10.70 8.69 10.48
CA ASP A 41 -11.38 9.87 9.93
C ASP A 41 -11.88 10.82 11.02
N GLU A 42 -12.33 10.28 12.15
CA GLU A 42 -12.81 11.06 13.30
C GLU A 42 -11.77 12.06 13.85
N LYS A 43 -10.48 11.73 13.80
CA LYS A 43 -9.40 12.51 14.43
C LYS A 43 -8.26 12.90 13.51
N TYR A 44 -8.06 12.13 12.45
CA TYR A 44 -6.92 12.23 11.56
C TYR A 44 -7.34 12.09 10.09
N HIS A 45 -8.31 12.90 9.66
CA HIS A 45 -8.93 12.82 8.34
C HIS A 45 -7.91 12.67 7.19
N HIS A 46 -6.88 13.51 7.15
CA HIS A 46 -5.86 13.41 6.09
C HIS A 46 -5.07 12.09 6.13
N VAL A 47 -4.84 11.52 7.32
CA VAL A 47 -4.17 10.22 7.46
C VAL A 47 -5.11 9.10 7.01
N SER A 48 -6.42 9.21 7.28
CA SER A 48 -7.43 8.29 6.75
C SER A 48 -7.38 8.27 5.22
N LEU A 49 -7.41 9.42 4.58
CA LEU A 49 -7.32 9.54 3.11
C LEU A 49 -6.03 8.98 2.54
N LEU A 50 -4.87 9.18 3.19
CA LEU A 50 -3.59 8.57 2.79
C LEU A 50 -3.65 7.04 2.85
N CYS A 51 -4.18 6.48 3.94
CA CYS A 51 -4.32 5.04 4.13
C CYS A 51 -5.31 4.43 3.13
N GLU A 52 -6.41 5.11 2.87
CA GLU A 52 -7.39 4.73 1.86
C GLU A 52 -6.76 4.73 0.47
N PHE A 53 -6.08 5.82 0.08
CA PHE A 53 -5.39 5.91 -1.20
C PHE A 53 -4.35 4.79 -1.39
N GLN A 54 -3.59 4.49 -0.35
CA GLN A 54 -2.61 3.41 -0.39
C GLN A 54 -3.28 2.03 -0.54
N SER A 55 -4.44 1.81 0.09
CA SER A 55 -5.20 0.56 -0.06
C SER A 55 -5.87 0.42 -1.43
N LEU A 56 -6.20 1.52 -2.10
CA LEU A 56 -6.77 1.54 -3.46
C LEU A 56 -5.71 1.38 -4.56
N THR A 57 -4.47 1.81 -4.31
CA THR A 57 -3.40 1.85 -5.31
C THR A 57 -2.32 0.80 -5.11
N GLY A 58 -2.14 0.32 -3.89
CA GLY A 58 -1.09 -0.62 -3.52
C GLY A 58 0.33 -0.02 -3.53
N LEU A 59 0.47 1.31 -3.58
CA LEU A 59 1.77 1.98 -3.57
C LEU A 59 2.56 1.71 -2.29
N ARG A 60 3.90 1.68 -2.40
CA ARG A 60 4.73 1.85 -1.21
C ARG A 60 4.55 3.26 -0.67
N PHE A 61 4.59 3.43 0.65
CA PHE A 61 4.39 4.75 1.25
C PHE A 61 5.36 5.80 0.67
N GLY A 62 6.63 5.46 0.52
CA GLY A 62 7.62 6.37 -0.08
C GLY A 62 7.35 6.71 -1.54
N GLU A 63 6.75 5.80 -2.33
CA GLU A 63 6.31 6.06 -3.70
C GLU A 63 5.13 7.04 -3.70
N MET A 64 4.15 6.82 -2.83
CA MET A 64 2.96 7.66 -2.70
C MET A 64 3.33 9.11 -2.35
N VAL A 65 4.12 9.32 -1.31
CA VAL A 65 4.48 10.67 -0.86
C VAL A 65 5.52 11.36 -1.77
N ALA A 66 6.14 10.60 -2.71
CA ALA A 66 7.01 11.14 -3.74
C ALA A 66 6.27 11.68 -4.97
N LEU A 67 4.95 11.43 -5.07
CA LEU A 67 4.15 11.88 -6.22
C LEU A 67 4.09 13.41 -6.26
N ARG A 68 4.32 13.94 -7.46
CA ARG A 68 4.22 15.35 -7.80
C ARG A 68 3.02 15.61 -8.70
N ILE A 69 2.61 16.85 -8.82
CA ILE A 69 1.48 17.25 -9.69
C ILE A 69 1.73 16.79 -11.13
N GLN A 70 2.96 16.90 -11.63
CA GLN A 70 3.34 16.45 -12.98
C GLN A 70 3.29 14.93 -13.18
N ASP A 71 3.34 14.15 -12.11
CA ASP A 71 3.27 12.68 -12.15
C ASP A 71 1.80 12.19 -12.26
N TYR A 72 0.81 13.09 -12.21
CA TYR A 72 -0.61 12.79 -12.33
C TYR A 72 -1.20 13.38 -13.61
N ASN A 73 -1.85 12.53 -14.40
CA ASN A 73 -2.62 12.95 -15.57
C ASN A 73 -4.12 12.89 -15.24
N PRO A 74 -4.79 14.05 -15.05
CA PRO A 74 -6.20 14.09 -14.70
C PRO A 74 -7.13 13.63 -15.84
N SER A 75 -6.70 13.75 -17.10
CA SER A 75 -7.52 13.35 -18.27
C SER A 75 -7.65 11.85 -18.42
N THR A 76 -6.63 11.08 -17.99
CA THR A 76 -6.61 9.61 -18.05
C THR A 76 -6.76 8.95 -16.70
N SER A 77 -6.80 9.76 -15.62
CA SER A 77 -6.75 9.29 -14.22
C SER A 77 -5.56 8.34 -13.97
N GLU A 78 -4.40 8.66 -14.54
CA GLU A 78 -3.17 7.88 -14.38
C GLU A 78 -2.14 8.61 -13.52
N ILE A 79 -1.41 7.83 -12.71
CA ILE A 79 -0.20 8.28 -12.01
C ILE A 79 1.03 7.56 -12.54
N ASP A 80 2.14 8.30 -12.67
CA ASP A 80 3.45 7.77 -13.03
C ASP A 80 4.31 7.61 -11.77
N ILE A 81 4.65 6.36 -11.43
CA ILE A 81 5.47 6.03 -10.27
C ILE A 81 6.92 5.94 -10.76
N ASN A 82 7.68 7.02 -10.59
CA ASN A 82 9.03 7.19 -11.09
C ASN A 82 10.06 7.53 -10.00
N ALA A 83 9.61 7.62 -8.74
CA ALA A 83 10.48 7.97 -7.61
C ALA A 83 9.96 7.42 -6.28
N THR A 84 10.81 7.51 -5.27
CA THR A 84 10.46 7.29 -3.86
C THR A 84 11.11 8.35 -3.00
N LEU A 85 10.43 8.76 -1.91
CA LEU A 85 11.05 9.57 -0.86
C LEU A 85 11.71 8.66 0.16
N THR A 86 13.00 8.90 0.39
CA THR A 86 13.77 8.24 1.45
C THR A 86 14.14 9.25 2.51
N MET A 87 13.94 8.87 3.77
CA MET A 87 14.41 9.65 4.90
C MET A 87 15.90 9.39 5.09
N VAL A 88 16.72 10.41 4.89
CA VAL A 88 18.17 10.32 5.11
C VAL A 88 18.48 11.04 6.43
N GLY A 89 18.87 10.28 7.45
CA GLY A 89 19.32 10.83 8.73
C GLY A 89 18.21 11.13 9.74
N SER A 90 18.36 12.24 10.47
CA SER A 90 17.47 12.63 11.57
C SER A 90 16.14 13.22 11.08
N LEU A 91 15.18 13.40 12.01
CA LEU A 91 13.90 14.10 11.77
C LEU A 91 14.04 15.51 11.17
N LYS A 92 15.24 16.11 11.26
CA LYS A 92 15.55 17.44 10.74
C LYS A 92 16.12 17.43 9.32
N SER A 93 16.46 16.24 8.78
CA SER A 93 16.97 16.15 7.41
C SER A 93 15.80 16.05 6.43
N PRO A 94 15.79 16.85 5.36
CA PRO A 94 14.73 16.77 4.35
C PRO A 94 14.73 15.38 3.69
N ALA A 95 13.54 14.88 3.40
CA ALA A 95 13.41 13.67 2.62
C ALA A 95 13.96 13.89 1.22
N ILE A 96 14.74 12.93 0.73
CA ILE A 96 15.34 13.02 -0.61
C ILE A 96 14.52 12.18 -1.57
N ARG A 97 14.10 12.79 -2.68
CA ARG A 97 13.45 12.09 -3.78
C ARG A 97 14.51 11.41 -4.63
N VAL A 98 14.46 10.09 -4.66
CA VAL A 98 15.41 9.26 -5.41
C VAL A 98 14.66 8.39 -6.42
N PRO A 99 15.29 8.03 -7.53
CA PRO A 99 14.71 7.06 -8.45
C PRO A 99 14.52 5.71 -7.74
N PRO A 100 13.56 4.89 -8.19
CA PRO A 100 13.37 3.56 -7.64
C PRO A 100 14.64 2.71 -7.81
N LYS A 101 14.95 1.88 -6.81
CA LYS A 101 16.12 0.99 -6.84
C LYS A 101 16.10 -0.02 -8.00
N ASN A 102 14.92 -0.32 -8.54
CA ASN A 102 14.72 -1.27 -9.63
C ASN A 102 13.87 -0.64 -10.73
N VAL A 103 14.24 -0.88 -11.98
CA VAL A 103 13.51 -0.42 -13.18
C VAL A 103 12.05 -0.92 -13.18
N HIS A 104 11.80 -2.13 -12.69
CA HIS A 104 10.45 -2.70 -12.55
C HIS A 104 9.53 -1.94 -11.57
N SER A 105 10.09 -1.07 -10.74
CA SER A 105 9.29 -0.20 -9.87
C SER A 105 8.75 1.03 -10.61
N ILE A 106 9.31 1.37 -11.77
CA ILE A 106 8.80 2.44 -12.64
C ILE A 106 7.59 1.87 -13.39
N ARG A 107 6.44 2.49 -13.18
CA ARG A 107 5.18 2.02 -13.77
C ARG A 107 4.12 3.10 -13.74
N LYS A 108 3.11 2.95 -14.61
CA LYS A 108 1.90 3.76 -14.59
C LYS A 108 0.75 2.96 -14.00
N ILE A 109 -0.07 3.60 -13.19
CA ILE A 109 -1.26 3.01 -12.58
C ILE A 109 -2.47 3.87 -12.91
N LYS A 110 -3.52 3.25 -13.47
CA LYS A 110 -4.85 3.85 -13.56
C LYS A 110 -5.50 3.86 -12.18
N LEU A 111 -6.02 5.01 -11.79
CA LEU A 111 -6.77 5.21 -10.56
C LEU A 111 -8.25 4.88 -10.81
N ASP A 112 -8.90 4.30 -9.82
CA ASP A 112 -10.34 4.24 -9.75
C ASP A 112 -10.93 5.62 -9.38
N GLU A 113 -12.25 5.71 -9.40
CA GLU A 113 -12.94 6.96 -9.11
C GLU A 113 -12.61 7.51 -7.71
N ARG A 114 -12.58 6.63 -6.70
CA ARG A 114 -12.32 7.05 -5.31
C ARG A 114 -10.87 7.52 -5.12
N ALA A 115 -9.89 6.83 -5.67
CA ALA A 115 -8.51 7.26 -5.63
C ALA A 115 -8.31 8.58 -6.38
N THR A 116 -9.02 8.78 -7.49
CA THR A 116 -9.06 10.03 -8.25
C THR A 116 -9.63 11.18 -7.41
N GLN A 117 -10.71 10.96 -6.68
CA GLN A 117 -11.28 11.95 -5.75
C GLN A 117 -10.28 12.34 -4.66
N ILE A 118 -9.59 11.35 -4.07
CA ILE A 118 -8.62 11.59 -3.00
C ILE A 118 -7.43 12.43 -3.51
N ILE A 119 -6.84 12.07 -4.65
CA ILE A 119 -5.70 12.82 -5.19
C ILE A 119 -6.08 14.25 -5.54
N ASN A 120 -7.26 14.46 -6.14
CA ASN A 120 -7.79 15.79 -6.46
C ASN A 120 -8.10 16.61 -5.20
N HIS A 121 -8.60 15.97 -4.13
CA HIS A 121 -8.78 16.62 -2.83
C HIS A 121 -7.46 17.20 -2.30
N PHE A 122 -6.37 16.43 -2.30
CA PHE A 122 -5.06 16.93 -1.86
C PHE A 122 -4.53 18.04 -2.74
N ILE A 123 -4.63 17.91 -4.07
CA ILE A 123 -4.20 18.96 -5.01
C ILE A 123 -4.96 20.28 -4.77
N THR A 124 -6.28 20.19 -4.63
CA THR A 124 -7.14 21.37 -4.40
C THR A 124 -6.86 22.01 -3.04
N ALA A 125 -6.73 21.19 -1.99
CA ALA A 125 -6.40 21.65 -0.64
C ALA A 125 -5.01 22.34 -0.59
N ASN A 126 -4.02 21.81 -1.31
CA ASN A 126 -2.69 22.41 -1.38
C ASN A 126 -2.71 23.78 -2.09
N LYS A 127 -3.41 23.88 -3.24
CA LYS A 127 -3.60 25.15 -3.94
C LYS A 127 -4.29 26.20 -3.05
N ALA A 128 -5.32 25.80 -2.32
CA ALA A 128 -5.98 26.69 -1.38
C ALA A 128 -5.03 27.17 -0.28
N ARG A 129 -4.21 26.27 0.32
CA ARG A 129 -3.21 26.67 1.33
C ARG A 129 -2.16 27.63 0.78
N GLU A 130 -1.68 27.41 -0.43
CA GLU A 130 -0.71 28.30 -1.12
C GLU A 130 -1.28 29.70 -1.31
N LEU A 131 -2.57 29.83 -1.62
CA LEU A 131 -3.24 31.11 -1.81
C LEU A 131 -3.52 31.85 -0.48
N TRP A 132 -3.88 31.14 0.58
CA TRP A 132 -4.39 31.76 1.82
C TRP A 132 -3.34 31.88 2.92
N LYS A 133 -2.27 31.08 2.90
CA LYS A 133 -1.29 31.02 3.97
C LYS A 133 -0.03 31.78 3.58
N GLN A 134 0.23 32.89 4.26
CA GLN A 134 1.49 33.62 4.09
C GLN A 134 2.70 32.71 4.36
N ASN A 135 3.71 32.80 3.49
CA ASN A 135 4.94 32.00 3.57
C ASN A 135 4.72 30.48 3.49
N PHE A 136 3.64 30.01 2.85
CA PHE A 136 3.50 28.59 2.58
C PHE A 136 4.59 28.15 1.59
N PRO A 137 5.34 27.07 1.88
CA PRO A 137 6.39 26.61 0.97
C PRO A 137 5.78 26.21 -0.37
N SER A 138 6.28 26.79 -1.47
CA SER A 138 5.90 26.32 -2.81
C SER A 138 6.46 24.91 -3.01
N THR A 139 5.59 23.98 -3.35
CA THR A 139 5.94 22.57 -3.55
C THR A 139 5.04 21.95 -4.61
N ASP A 140 5.62 21.07 -5.39
CA ASP A 140 4.90 20.29 -6.40
C ASP A 140 4.44 18.92 -5.89
N TYR A 141 4.77 18.54 -4.64
CA TYR A 141 4.30 17.30 -4.03
C TYR A 141 2.80 17.34 -3.76
N ILE A 142 2.13 16.19 -4.01
CA ILE A 142 0.68 16.07 -3.81
C ILE A 142 0.33 15.81 -2.35
N PHE A 143 0.99 14.84 -1.71
CA PHE A 143 0.69 14.41 -0.35
C PHE A 143 1.55 15.14 0.67
N ILE A 144 1.13 16.35 1.03
CA ILE A 144 1.83 17.22 1.98
C ILE A 144 0.98 17.55 3.21
N THR A 145 1.67 17.82 4.31
CA THR A 145 1.09 18.30 5.56
C THR A 145 0.66 19.77 5.46
N ASP A 146 -0.02 20.28 6.49
CA ASP A 146 -0.34 21.72 6.61
C ASP A 146 0.89 22.63 6.73
N GLY A 147 2.08 22.04 6.89
CA GLY A 147 3.37 22.74 6.84
C GLY A 147 4.03 22.74 5.47
N GLY A 148 3.40 22.16 4.43
CA GLY A 148 3.96 22.10 3.07
C GLY A 148 5.02 21.04 2.85
N LEU A 149 5.25 20.13 3.82
CA LEU A 149 6.22 19.04 3.71
C LEU A 149 5.51 17.72 3.42
N PRO A 150 6.09 16.83 2.61
CA PRO A 150 5.56 15.50 2.42
C PRO A 150 5.35 14.76 3.74
N TYR A 151 4.28 13.93 3.83
CA TYR A 151 4.01 13.16 5.02
C TYR A 151 5.16 12.22 5.38
N ASP A 152 5.50 12.17 6.67
CA ASP A 152 6.53 11.29 7.22
C ASP A 152 5.96 9.92 7.56
N LEU A 153 6.64 8.85 7.14
CA LEU A 153 6.28 7.45 7.43
C LEU A 153 6.12 7.18 8.93
N ARG A 154 7.04 7.73 9.75
CA ARG A 154 7.04 7.52 11.21
C ARG A 154 5.86 8.21 11.86
N TYR A 155 5.50 9.40 11.37
CA TYR A 155 4.31 10.13 11.83
C TYR A 155 3.04 9.33 11.58
N VAL A 156 2.83 8.83 10.35
CA VAL A 156 1.66 8.03 10.01
C VAL A 156 1.61 6.74 10.82
N ASN A 157 2.72 6.00 10.91
CA ASN A 157 2.78 4.78 11.71
C ASN A 157 2.57 5.04 13.22
N LYS A 158 2.99 6.19 13.76
CA LYS A 158 2.70 6.59 15.14
C LYS A 158 1.21 6.79 15.36
N ILE A 159 0.51 7.42 14.42
CA ILE A 159 -0.95 7.58 14.47
C ILE A 159 -1.65 6.22 14.40
N LEU A 160 -1.28 5.37 13.46
CA LEU A 160 -1.82 4.01 13.32
C LEU A 160 -1.68 3.21 14.62
N LYS A 161 -0.51 3.29 15.27
CA LYS A 161 -0.30 2.66 16.59
C LYS A 161 -1.17 3.28 17.68
N LYS A 162 -1.36 4.61 17.68
CA LYS A 162 -2.14 5.33 18.68
C LYS A 162 -3.65 5.02 18.61
N ILE A 163 -4.17 4.71 17.43
CA ILE A 163 -5.58 4.34 17.22
C ILE A 163 -5.93 3.05 17.98
N GLY A 164 -4.95 2.18 18.27
CA GLY A 164 -5.20 0.97 19.05
C GLY A 164 -6.13 -0.03 18.36
N PHE A 165 -6.00 -0.19 17.03
CA PHE A 165 -6.80 -1.15 16.29
C PHE A 165 -6.51 -2.59 16.73
N LEU A 166 -7.48 -3.49 16.57
CA LEU A 166 -7.41 -4.90 17.01
C LEU A 166 -6.19 -5.66 16.46
N LYS A 167 -5.69 -5.27 15.30
CA LYS A 167 -4.49 -5.83 14.66
C LYS A 167 -3.38 -4.79 14.62
N PRO A 168 -2.10 -5.19 14.69
CA PRO A 168 -0.99 -4.29 14.41
C PRO A 168 -1.06 -3.80 12.96
N VAL A 169 -1.22 -2.49 12.77
CA VAL A 169 -1.33 -1.87 11.46
C VAL A 169 -0.14 -0.95 11.21
N SER A 170 0.40 -1.02 10.02
CA SER A 170 1.42 -0.11 9.49
C SER A 170 1.06 0.29 8.05
N THR A 171 1.78 1.24 7.49
CA THR A 171 1.58 1.62 6.08
C THR A 171 1.75 0.45 5.10
N HIS A 172 2.58 -0.55 5.40
CA HIS A 172 2.68 -1.76 4.57
C HIS A 172 1.43 -2.63 4.59
N THR A 173 0.65 -2.57 5.67
CA THR A 173 -0.61 -3.32 5.80
C THR A 173 -1.60 -2.93 4.69
N PHE A 174 -1.71 -1.65 4.34
CA PHE A 174 -2.62 -1.18 3.28
C PHE A 174 -2.25 -1.72 1.90
N ARG A 175 -0.95 -1.81 1.61
CA ARG A 175 -0.47 -2.43 0.37
C ARG A 175 -0.76 -3.94 0.34
N HIS A 176 -0.58 -4.65 1.45
CA HIS A 176 -0.95 -6.06 1.55
C HIS A 176 -2.45 -6.26 1.41
N THR A 177 -3.25 -5.35 1.98
CA THR A 177 -4.71 -5.33 1.84
C THR A 177 -5.13 -5.10 0.38
N HIS A 178 -4.44 -4.21 -0.36
CA HIS A 178 -4.68 -4.04 -1.80
C HIS A 178 -4.47 -5.35 -2.57
N ILE A 179 -3.37 -6.05 -2.30
CA ILE A 179 -3.07 -7.35 -2.94
C ILE A 179 -4.15 -8.38 -2.61
N SER A 180 -4.58 -8.45 -1.33
CA SER A 180 -5.64 -9.35 -0.88
C SER A 180 -6.98 -9.06 -1.58
N ILE A 181 -7.40 -7.80 -1.66
CA ILE A 181 -8.64 -7.38 -2.33
C ILE A 181 -8.63 -7.76 -3.82
N LEU A 182 -7.50 -7.57 -4.50
CA LEU A 182 -7.37 -7.96 -5.91
C LEU A 182 -7.36 -9.48 -6.10
N ALA A 183 -6.73 -10.23 -5.19
CA ALA A 183 -6.76 -11.69 -5.21
C ALA A 183 -8.17 -12.23 -4.97
N GLU A 184 -8.94 -11.68 -4.01
CA GLU A 184 -10.34 -12.00 -3.77
C GLU A 184 -11.22 -11.70 -4.99
N ALA A 185 -10.87 -10.66 -5.77
CA ALA A 185 -11.54 -10.33 -7.02
C ALA A 185 -11.07 -11.18 -8.22
N ASN A 186 -10.28 -12.24 -7.99
CA ASN A 186 -9.72 -13.13 -9.02
C ASN A 186 -8.86 -12.42 -10.08
N VAL A 187 -8.23 -11.29 -9.73
CA VAL A 187 -7.27 -10.63 -10.62
C VAL A 187 -6.03 -11.52 -10.75
N PRO A 188 -5.53 -11.80 -11.98
CA PRO A 188 -4.37 -12.64 -12.17
C PRO A 188 -3.14 -12.15 -11.40
N LEU A 189 -2.40 -13.08 -10.76
CA LEU A 189 -1.21 -12.77 -9.95
C LEU A 189 -0.22 -11.85 -10.67
N LYS A 190 0.04 -12.11 -11.96
CA LYS A 190 0.95 -11.30 -12.79
C LYS A 190 0.49 -9.84 -12.87
N ALA A 191 -0.80 -9.59 -13.08
CA ALA A 191 -1.35 -8.23 -13.13
C ALA A 191 -1.25 -7.51 -11.78
N ILE A 192 -1.46 -8.24 -10.66
CA ILE A 192 -1.25 -7.69 -9.31
C ILE A 192 0.21 -7.30 -9.12
N MET A 193 1.15 -8.17 -9.51
CA MET A 193 2.59 -7.93 -9.38
C MET A 193 3.05 -6.72 -10.18
N GLU A 194 2.62 -6.60 -11.43
CA GLU A 194 2.89 -5.45 -12.28
C GLU A 194 2.35 -4.15 -11.66
N ARG A 195 1.10 -4.19 -11.17
CA ARG A 195 0.46 -3.03 -10.52
C ARG A 195 1.21 -2.56 -9.27
N VAL A 196 1.62 -3.48 -8.42
CA VAL A 196 2.33 -3.12 -7.19
C VAL A 196 3.84 -2.93 -7.39
N GLY A 197 4.43 -3.33 -8.53
CA GLY A 197 5.85 -3.20 -8.82
C GLY A 197 6.70 -4.11 -7.92
N HIS A 198 6.31 -5.39 -7.81
CA HIS A 198 7.10 -6.42 -7.14
C HIS A 198 7.96 -7.16 -8.16
N ARG A 199 9.29 -7.20 -7.90
CA ARG A 199 10.20 -8.10 -8.59
C ARG A 199 10.21 -9.49 -7.95
N ASP A 200 10.09 -9.53 -6.63
CA ASP A 200 10.05 -10.76 -5.83
C ASP A 200 8.59 -11.19 -5.64
N GLU A 201 8.25 -12.32 -6.23
CA GLU A 201 6.91 -12.91 -6.19
C GLU A 201 6.51 -13.36 -4.79
N THR A 202 7.48 -13.60 -3.92
CA THR A 202 7.30 -14.32 -2.66
C THR A 202 6.20 -13.75 -1.77
N ILE A 203 6.16 -12.43 -1.58
CA ILE A 203 5.16 -11.80 -0.70
C ILE A 203 3.78 -11.77 -1.37
N THR A 204 3.73 -11.35 -2.65
CA THR A 204 2.47 -11.30 -3.40
C THR A 204 1.89 -12.69 -3.58
N LEU A 205 2.72 -13.67 -3.94
CA LEU A 205 2.32 -15.07 -4.09
C LEU A 205 1.77 -15.64 -2.79
N ARG A 206 2.42 -15.37 -1.65
CA ARG A 206 1.93 -15.85 -0.34
C ARG A 206 0.56 -15.28 0.02
N ILE A 207 0.33 -13.98 -0.19
CA ILE A 207 -0.98 -13.37 0.06
C ILE A 207 -2.01 -13.96 -0.91
N TYR A 208 -1.66 -14.06 -2.19
CA TYR A 208 -2.51 -14.58 -3.23
C TYR A 208 -2.94 -16.04 -2.94
N SER A 209 -1.99 -16.93 -2.66
CA SER A 209 -2.27 -18.35 -2.34
C SER A 209 -3.18 -18.46 -1.12
N HIS A 210 -2.88 -17.72 -0.06
CA HIS A 210 -3.70 -17.76 1.15
C HIS A 210 -5.15 -17.31 0.91
N VAL A 211 -5.35 -16.27 0.10
CA VAL A 211 -6.69 -15.77 -0.24
C VAL A 211 -7.43 -16.77 -1.12
N THR A 212 -6.76 -17.34 -2.13
CA THR A 212 -7.37 -18.30 -3.05
C THR A 212 -7.67 -19.65 -2.38
N GLU A 213 -6.88 -20.09 -1.41
CA GLU A 213 -7.19 -21.27 -0.58
C GLU A 213 -8.48 -21.06 0.23
N ASN A 214 -8.66 -19.90 0.86
CA ASN A 214 -9.89 -19.59 1.59
C ASN A 214 -11.12 -19.57 0.67
N VAL A 215 -10.99 -19.05 -0.55
CA VAL A 215 -12.07 -19.05 -1.56
C VAL A 215 -12.45 -20.48 -1.97
N GLN A 216 -11.48 -21.37 -2.09
CA GLN A 216 -11.74 -22.81 -2.40
C GLN A 216 -12.43 -23.52 -1.24
N ASP A 217 -12.04 -23.23 0.00
CA ASP A 217 -12.71 -23.79 1.19
C ASP A 217 -14.17 -23.32 1.29
N GLU A 218 -14.43 -22.02 1.06
CA GLU A 218 -15.80 -21.50 1.00
C GLU A 218 -16.60 -22.12 -0.16
N LEU A 219 -15.99 -22.33 -1.32
CA LEU A 219 -16.63 -22.98 -2.45
C LEU A 219 -17.01 -24.42 -2.11
N LYS A 220 -16.11 -25.16 -1.45
CA LYS A 220 -16.37 -26.53 -0.98
C LYS A 220 -17.56 -26.59 -0.01
N GLU A 221 -17.61 -25.66 0.95
CA GLU A 221 -18.72 -25.55 1.88
C GLU A 221 -20.04 -25.26 1.15
N LYS A 222 -20.04 -24.30 0.20
CA LYS A 222 -21.22 -23.99 -0.62
C LYS A 222 -21.68 -25.18 -1.46
N LEU A 223 -20.73 -25.92 -2.07
CA LEU A 223 -21.05 -27.13 -2.84
C LEU A 223 -21.67 -28.23 -1.99
N ASN A 224 -21.24 -28.39 -0.73
CA ASN A 224 -21.83 -29.35 0.20
C ASN A 224 -23.31 -29.02 0.55
N HIS A 225 -23.73 -27.78 0.38
CA HIS A 225 -25.10 -27.33 0.63
C HIS A 225 -25.96 -27.33 -0.64
N VAL A 226 -25.37 -27.52 -1.82
CA VAL A 226 -26.10 -27.71 -3.07
C VAL A 226 -26.50 -29.18 -3.15
N ARG A 227 -27.69 -29.53 -2.66
CA ARG A 227 -28.30 -30.84 -2.90
C ARG A 227 -28.78 -30.86 -4.34
N LEU A 228 -28.19 -31.73 -5.17
CA LEU A 228 -28.72 -32.11 -6.50
C LEU A 228 -29.94 -32.97 -6.33
#